data_c5fef82b04c5c8039554b274f2672fa7
#
_entry.id   c5fef82b04c5c8039554b274f2672fa7
#
_cell.length_a   1.000
_cell.length_b   1.000
_cell.length_c   1.000
_cell.angle_alpha   90.00
_cell.angle_beta   90.00
_cell.angle_gamma   90.00
#
_symmetry.space_group_name_H-M   'P 1'
#
loop_
_entity.id
_entity.type
_entity.pdbx_description
1 polymer ?
#
loop_
_entity_poly.entity_id
_entity_poly.type
_entity_poly.pdbx_seq_one_letter_code
_entity_poly.pdbx_strand_id
1 'polypeptide(L)'
;GQQRLTTLRLILMFIFENGLMPLEKKIFTPDKIYDLTYTNRPQLDFEKPKPQDNIDSYYLAVAKNVIENWFMNHIYDGVVNSIKDCLLLPNNNKQVKFIWYVVSEDKQAIESIQVFNRLNKGKISLTSSELIKALFIMDRNILSNNDRVEADKLALDWNIMERQFQDDRFWYFISNSNDSHQTRIDVLFDFVTEKPIDQVDKDYSYRLFQNL
;
A
#
# COMPACT_ATOMS: atom_id res chain seq x y z
N GLY A 1 -6.07 6.91 -1.27
CA GLY A 1 -6.40 6.03 -2.11
C GLY A 1 -6.35 4.53 -1.87
N GLN A 2 -5.50 3.85 -2.62
CA GLN A 2 -5.46 2.38 -2.70
C GLN A 2 -5.29 1.71 -1.33
N GLN A 3 -4.31 2.10 -0.53
CA GLN A 3 -4.07 1.50 0.79
C GLN A 3 -5.28 1.59 1.72
N ARG A 4 -5.96 2.76 1.76
CA ARG A 4 -7.16 2.93 2.59
C ARG A 4 -8.32 2.05 2.14
N LEU A 5 -8.52 1.92 0.82
CA LEU A 5 -9.53 1.02 0.27
C LEU A 5 -9.21 -0.44 0.57
N THR A 6 -7.94 -0.83 0.43
CA THR A 6 -7.48 -2.18 0.78
C THR A 6 -7.74 -2.49 2.26
N THR A 7 -7.32 -1.61 3.17
CA THR A 7 -7.54 -1.80 4.61
C THR A 7 -9.02 -1.86 4.96
N LEU A 8 -9.83 -0.97 4.38
CA LEU A 8 -11.28 -0.99 4.60
C LEU A 8 -11.91 -2.29 4.09
N ARG A 9 -11.48 -2.81 2.92
CA ARG A 9 -11.94 -4.10 2.42
C ARG A 9 -11.63 -5.21 3.42
N LEU A 10 -10.41 -5.29 3.95
CA LEU A 10 -10.02 -6.29 4.94
C LEU A 10 -10.87 -6.20 6.22
N ILE A 11 -11.14 -4.99 6.70
CA ILE A 11 -12.01 -4.77 7.87
C ILE A 11 -13.43 -5.26 7.58
N LEU A 12 -14.00 -4.91 6.43
CA LEU A 12 -15.33 -5.34 6.05
C LEU A 12 -15.41 -6.86 5.89
N MET A 13 -14.42 -7.48 5.25
CA MET A 13 -14.34 -8.94 5.13
C MET A 13 -14.32 -9.59 6.51
N PHE A 14 -13.50 -9.09 7.44
CA PHE A 14 -13.46 -9.62 8.80
C PHE A 14 -14.84 -9.53 9.51
N ILE A 15 -15.52 -8.38 9.41
CA ILE A 15 -16.85 -8.18 9.98
C ILE A 15 -17.86 -9.17 9.40
N PHE A 16 -17.78 -9.44 8.09
CA PHE A 16 -18.66 -10.40 7.42
C PHE A 16 -18.36 -11.85 7.81
N GLU A 17 -17.09 -12.26 7.73
CA GLU A 17 -16.65 -13.63 8.00
C GLU A 17 -16.99 -14.06 9.44
N ASN A 18 -16.95 -13.13 10.40
CA ASN A 18 -17.22 -13.40 11.79
C ASN A 18 -18.66 -13.12 12.24
N GLY A 19 -19.58 -12.89 11.30
CA GLY A 19 -20.99 -12.67 11.60
C GLY A 19 -21.28 -11.43 12.46
N LEU A 20 -20.36 -10.47 12.50
CA LEU A 20 -20.47 -9.25 13.31
C LEU A 20 -21.42 -8.20 12.68
N MET A 21 -22.22 -8.59 11.69
CA MET A 21 -23.16 -7.70 11.01
C MET A 21 -24.32 -7.28 11.93
N PRO A 22 -24.80 -6.03 11.81
CA PRO A 22 -26.04 -5.62 12.48
C PRO A 22 -27.21 -6.50 12.05
N LEU A 23 -28.01 -6.95 13.02
CA LEU A 23 -29.18 -7.85 12.81
C LEU A 23 -30.17 -7.31 11.76
N GLU A 24 -30.24 -6.00 11.60
CA GLU A 24 -31.14 -5.33 10.66
C GLU A 24 -30.71 -5.44 9.20
N LYS A 25 -29.50 -5.88 8.94
CA LYS A 25 -28.90 -5.95 7.59
C LYS A 25 -28.43 -7.35 7.20
N LYS A 26 -29.28 -8.35 7.33
CA LYS A 26 -29.11 -9.65 6.64
C LYS A 26 -29.00 -9.55 5.10
N ILE A 27 -29.05 -8.34 4.56
CA ILE A 27 -29.03 -8.04 3.11
C ILE A 27 -27.63 -7.79 2.58
N PHE A 28 -26.63 -7.63 3.45
CA PHE A 28 -25.25 -7.47 3.04
C PHE A 28 -24.57 -8.83 2.95
N THR A 29 -24.47 -9.35 1.75
CA THR A 29 -23.69 -10.55 1.44
C THR A 29 -22.23 -10.14 1.13
N PRO A 30 -21.23 -11.03 1.27
CA PRO A 30 -19.86 -10.76 0.88
C PRO A 30 -19.71 -10.21 -0.54
N ASP A 31 -20.60 -10.63 -1.45
CA ASP A 31 -20.66 -10.17 -2.85
C ASP A 31 -20.97 -8.67 -3.00
N LYS A 32 -21.41 -8.01 -1.93
CA LYS A 32 -21.71 -6.57 -1.90
C LYS A 32 -20.59 -5.71 -1.32
N ILE A 33 -19.49 -6.33 -0.86
CA ILE A 33 -18.26 -5.60 -0.63
C ILE A 33 -17.75 -5.19 -2.01
N TYR A 34 -17.33 -3.94 -2.16
CA TYR A 34 -16.78 -3.47 -3.43
C TYR A 34 -15.61 -4.34 -3.90
N ASP A 35 -15.53 -4.59 -5.20
CA ASP A 35 -14.40 -5.26 -5.80
C ASP A 35 -13.21 -4.32 -5.88
N LEU A 36 -12.06 -4.85 -5.53
CA LEU A 36 -10.80 -4.15 -5.59
C LEU A 36 -9.82 -5.02 -6.39
N THR A 37 -9.54 -4.58 -7.60
CA THR A 37 -8.60 -5.26 -8.50
C THR A 37 -7.45 -4.31 -8.83
N TYR A 38 -6.26 -4.87 -8.96
CA TYR A 38 -5.08 -4.14 -9.38
C TYR A 38 -4.64 -4.66 -10.73
N THR A 39 -4.70 -3.80 -11.74
CA THR A 39 -4.39 -4.17 -13.13
C THR A 39 -3.00 -4.80 -13.27
N ASN A 40 -2.04 -4.30 -12.52
CA ASN A 40 -0.65 -4.78 -12.54
C ASN A 40 -0.37 -5.91 -11.55
N ARG A 41 -1.39 -6.41 -10.83
CA ARG A 41 -1.27 -7.41 -9.77
C ARG A 41 -2.48 -8.34 -9.74
N PRO A 42 -2.78 -9.03 -10.86
CA PRO A 42 -4.02 -9.81 -10.98
C PRO A 42 -4.10 -11.01 -10.03
N GLN A 43 -2.98 -11.41 -9.42
CA GLN A 43 -2.90 -12.59 -8.54
C GLN A 43 -3.02 -12.25 -7.06
N LEU A 44 -3.38 -11.00 -6.71
CA LEU A 44 -3.48 -10.61 -5.31
C LEU A 44 -4.73 -11.21 -4.67
N ASP A 45 -4.53 -12.20 -3.80
CA ASP A 45 -5.60 -12.87 -3.06
C ASP A 45 -5.84 -12.15 -1.73
N PHE A 46 -6.99 -11.48 -1.62
CA PHE A 46 -7.39 -10.77 -0.39
C PHE A 46 -7.93 -11.72 0.69
N GLU A 47 -8.46 -12.88 0.32
CA GLU A 47 -9.03 -13.83 1.26
C GLU A 47 -7.94 -14.63 1.96
N LYS A 48 -6.98 -15.13 1.20
CA LYS A 48 -5.90 -16.00 1.69
C LYS A 48 -4.54 -15.53 1.19
N PRO A 49 -4.10 -14.33 1.58
CA PRO A 49 -2.81 -13.82 1.13
C PRO A 49 -1.68 -14.73 1.63
N LYS A 50 -0.82 -15.13 0.71
CA LYS A 50 0.36 -15.94 1.02
C LYS A 50 1.58 -15.04 1.14
N PRO A 51 2.14 -14.85 2.34
CA PRO A 51 3.25 -13.90 2.56
C PRO A 51 4.49 -14.19 1.72
N GLN A 52 4.65 -15.45 1.29
CA GLN A 52 5.79 -15.89 0.50
C GLN A 52 5.70 -15.55 -1.00
N ASP A 53 4.51 -15.20 -1.50
CA ASP A 53 4.32 -15.02 -2.95
C ASP A 53 4.94 -13.71 -3.44
N ASN A 54 4.65 -12.61 -2.76
CA ASN A 54 5.17 -11.29 -3.08
C ASN A 54 5.02 -10.34 -1.89
N ILE A 55 5.62 -9.15 -2.01
CA ILE A 55 5.63 -8.15 -0.94
C ILE A 55 4.22 -7.65 -0.59
N ASP A 56 3.33 -7.53 -1.58
CA ASP A 56 1.95 -7.08 -1.35
C ASP A 56 1.18 -8.11 -0.53
N SER A 57 1.31 -9.40 -0.88
CA SER A 57 0.72 -10.51 -0.12
C SER A 57 1.27 -10.59 1.31
N TYR A 58 2.55 -10.27 1.50
CA TYR A 58 3.13 -10.15 2.83
C TYR A 58 2.43 -9.08 3.65
N TYR A 59 2.32 -7.85 3.12
CA TYR A 59 1.67 -6.75 3.84
C TYR A 59 0.16 -6.98 4.03
N LEU A 60 -0.51 -7.62 3.08
CA LEU A 60 -1.92 -8.01 3.25
C LEU A 60 -2.10 -9.00 4.40
N ALA A 61 -1.24 -10.02 4.48
CA ALA A 61 -1.27 -10.99 5.57
C ALA A 61 -1.02 -10.34 6.93
N VAL A 62 -0.03 -9.44 7.02
CA VAL A 62 0.27 -8.68 8.23
C VAL A 62 -0.92 -7.80 8.62
N ALA A 63 -1.50 -7.06 7.68
CA ALA A 63 -2.65 -6.21 7.94
C ALA A 63 -3.88 -7.02 8.39
N LYS A 64 -4.15 -8.16 7.75
CA LYS A 64 -5.24 -9.08 8.15
C LYS A 64 -5.05 -9.55 9.58
N ASN A 65 -3.85 -9.99 9.94
CA ASN A 65 -3.54 -10.46 11.28
C ASN A 65 -3.69 -9.34 12.34
N VAL A 66 -3.24 -8.13 12.04
CA VAL A 66 -3.43 -6.97 12.93
C VAL A 66 -4.91 -6.67 13.14
N ILE A 67 -5.71 -6.68 12.08
CA ILE A 67 -7.16 -6.45 12.15
C ILE A 67 -7.82 -7.54 13.00
N GLU A 68 -7.54 -8.82 12.74
CA GLU A 68 -8.09 -9.94 13.51
C GLU A 68 -7.76 -9.81 14.99
N ASN A 69 -6.49 -9.60 15.34
CA ASN A 69 -6.05 -9.45 16.73
C ASN A 69 -6.72 -8.26 17.41
N TRP A 70 -6.85 -7.14 16.71
CA TRP A 70 -7.49 -5.96 17.27
C TRP A 70 -8.96 -6.23 17.57
N PHE A 71 -9.71 -6.79 16.63
CA PHE A 71 -11.13 -7.09 16.82
C PHE A 71 -11.35 -8.14 17.89
N MET A 72 -10.54 -9.20 17.96
CA MET A 72 -10.64 -10.23 18.97
C MET A 72 -10.40 -9.69 20.37
N ASN A 73 -9.45 -8.75 20.55
CA ASN A 73 -9.19 -8.12 21.82
C ASN A 73 -10.28 -7.13 22.27
N HIS A 74 -11.11 -6.64 21.35
CA HIS A 74 -12.14 -5.62 21.61
C HIS A 74 -13.56 -6.11 21.32
N ILE A 75 -13.76 -7.41 21.14
CA ILE A 75 -15.06 -7.96 20.68
C ILE A 75 -16.22 -7.66 21.63
N TYR A 76 -15.93 -7.49 22.90
CA TYR A 76 -16.92 -7.16 23.93
C TYR A 76 -17.03 -5.66 24.20
N ASP A 77 -16.21 -4.86 23.57
CA ASP A 77 -16.21 -3.41 23.75
C ASP A 77 -17.24 -2.76 22.87
N GLY A 78 -17.92 -1.72 23.37
CA GLY A 78 -18.83 -0.90 22.57
C GLY A 78 -18.18 -0.23 21.36
N VAL A 79 -16.85 -0.19 21.32
CA VAL A 79 -16.07 0.35 20.20
C VAL A 79 -16.28 -0.43 18.90
N VAL A 80 -16.35 -1.76 18.96
CA VAL A 80 -16.63 -2.60 17.78
C VAL A 80 -17.99 -2.27 17.20
N ASN A 81 -19.01 -2.09 18.05
CA ASN A 81 -20.34 -1.68 17.61
C ASN A 81 -20.31 -0.27 16.99
N SER A 82 -19.58 0.67 17.59
CA SER A 82 -19.42 2.01 17.04
C SER A 82 -18.77 2.01 15.65
N ILE A 83 -17.76 1.17 15.42
CA ILE A 83 -17.13 1.00 14.10
C ILE A 83 -18.13 0.44 13.09
N LYS A 84 -18.87 -0.60 13.46
CA LYS A 84 -19.91 -1.19 12.60
C LYS A 84 -20.96 -0.15 12.23
N ASP A 85 -21.42 0.63 13.19
CA ASP A 85 -22.41 1.67 12.96
C ASP A 85 -21.90 2.76 12.02
N CYS A 86 -20.63 3.17 12.18
CA CYS A 86 -20.02 4.17 11.30
C CYS A 86 -19.81 3.67 9.86
N LEU A 87 -19.57 2.38 9.68
CA LEU A 87 -19.28 1.79 8.37
C LEU A 87 -20.55 1.33 7.64
N LEU A 88 -21.52 0.80 8.37
CA LEU A 88 -22.60 0.01 7.78
C LEU A 88 -23.99 0.65 7.91
N LEU A 89 -24.23 1.51 8.91
CA LEU A 89 -25.53 2.11 9.09
C LEU A 89 -25.69 3.40 8.27
N PRO A 90 -26.70 3.48 7.38
CA PRO A 90 -27.06 4.73 6.73
C PRO A 90 -27.63 5.70 7.77
N ASN A 91 -27.39 6.99 7.57
CA ASN A 91 -27.90 8.06 8.40
C ASN A 91 -27.34 8.19 9.83
N ASN A 92 -26.20 7.54 10.12
CA ASN A 92 -25.45 7.82 11.32
C ASN A 92 -24.67 9.15 11.16
N ASN A 93 -24.77 10.05 12.14
CA ASN A 93 -24.03 11.31 12.14
C ASN A 93 -22.50 11.12 12.10
N LYS A 94 -22.00 9.95 12.45
CA LYS A 94 -20.59 9.55 12.42
C LYS A 94 -20.24 8.63 11.23
N GLN A 95 -21.05 8.65 10.18
CA GLN A 95 -20.86 7.77 9.03
C GLN A 95 -19.56 8.05 8.28
N VAL A 96 -18.83 7.00 7.92
CA VAL A 96 -17.70 7.09 6.99
C VAL A 96 -18.22 7.36 5.59
N LYS A 97 -17.73 8.41 4.95
CA LYS A 97 -18.11 8.81 3.60
C LYS A 97 -16.90 8.86 2.69
N PHE A 98 -17.11 8.57 1.42
CA PHE A 98 -16.11 8.69 0.38
C PHE A 98 -16.35 9.96 -0.43
N ILE A 99 -15.26 10.67 -0.72
CA ILE A 99 -15.27 11.73 -1.74
C ILE A 99 -14.85 11.07 -3.04
N TRP A 100 -15.79 10.96 -3.98
CA TRP A 100 -15.55 10.45 -5.31
C TRP A 100 -15.22 11.63 -6.23
N TYR A 101 -13.96 11.71 -6.66
CA TYR A 101 -13.51 12.73 -7.59
C TYR A 101 -13.16 12.08 -8.94
N VAL A 102 -13.91 12.44 -9.98
CA VAL A 102 -13.68 11.96 -11.34
C VAL A 102 -12.84 12.96 -12.10
N VAL A 103 -11.69 12.54 -12.60
CA VAL A 103 -10.86 13.32 -13.50
C VAL A 103 -11.38 13.07 -14.91
N SER A 104 -11.62 14.14 -15.70
CA SER A 104 -12.11 14.01 -17.08
C SER A 104 -11.07 13.26 -17.94
N GLU A 105 -11.56 12.36 -18.80
CA GLU A 105 -10.73 11.50 -19.66
C GLU A 105 -9.90 12.30 -20.69
N ASP A 106 -10.35 13.49 -21.04
CA ASP A 106 -9.67 14.38 -22.00
C ASP A 106 -8.37 14.99 -21.47
N LYS A 107 -8.03 14.77 -20.21
CA LYS A 107 -6.80 15.30 -19.62
C LYS A 107 -5.63 14.38 -19.91
N GLN A 108 -4.56 14.97 -20.47
CA GLN A 108 -3.32 14.26 -20.73
C GLN A 108 -2.78 13.61 -19.44
N ALA A 109 -2.08 12.48 -19.55
CA ALA A 109 -1.52 11.73 -18.43
C ALA A 109 -0.73 12.60 -17.44
N ILE A 110 -0.04 13.64 -17.95
CA ILE A 110 0.71 14.62 -17.14
C ILE A 110 -0.20 15.40 -16.19
N GLU A 111 -1.40 15.80 -16.64
CA GLU A 111 -2.36 16.53 -15.78
C GLU A 111 -2.93 15.62 -14.68
N SER A 112 -3.15 14.34 -14.99
CA SER A 112 -3.60 13.35 -14.02
C SER A 112 -2.58 13.15 -12.91
N ILE A 113 -1.29 13.10 -13.23
CA ILE A 113 -0.19 13.03 -12.26
C ILE A 113 -0.14 14.30 -11.40
N GLN A 114 -0.31 15.49 -12.01
CA GLN A 114 -0.31 16.75 -11.26
C GLN A 114 -1.51 16.83 -10.28
N VAL A 115 -2.70 16.39 -10.71
CA VAL A 115 -3.89 16.33 -9.84
C VAL A 115 -3.62 15.36 -8.68
N PHE A 116 -3.07 14.18 -8.96
CA PHE A 116 -2.69 13.20 -7.94
C PHE A 116 -1.70 13.79 -6.93
N ASN A 117 -0.66 14.47 -7.40
CA ASN A 117 0.34 15.11 -6.54
C ASN A 117 -0.27 16.24 -5.68
N ARG A 118 -1.18 17.05 -6.25
CA ARG A 118 -1.89 18.11 -5.51
C ARG A 118 -2.79 17.52 -4.43
N LEU A 119 -3.53 16.44 -4.72
CA LEU A 119 -4.39 15.77 -3.74
C LEU A 119 -3.59 15.07 -2.63
N ASN A 120 -2.35 14.70 -2.91
CA ASN A 120 -1.45 14.08 -1.94
C ASN A 120 -0.53 15.07 -1.22
N LYS A 121 -0.53 16.33 -1.62
CA LYS A 121 0.26 17.38 -0.96
C LYS A 121 -0.13 17.48 0.52
N GLY A 122 0.85 17.27 1.41
CA GLY A 122 0.65 17.25 2.87
C GLY A 122 0.37 15.87 3.48
N LYS A 123 0.36 14.79 2.66
CA LYS A 123 0.39 13.41 3.13
C LYS A 123 1.83 12.91 3.27
N ILE A 124 1.99 11.68 3.75
CA ILE A 124 3.30 11.01 3.77
C ILE A 124 3.86 11.03 2.36
N SER A 125 5.01 11.65 2.18
CA SER A 125 5.72 11.68 0.89
C SER A 125 6.16 10.26 0.52
N LEU A 126 6.32 10.00 -0.78
CA LEU A 126 6.99 8.80 -1.24
C LEU A 126 8.43 8.78 -0.71
N THR A 127 8.92 7.59 -0.41
CA THR A 127 10.31 7.42 0.01
C THR A 127 11.27 7.52 -1.18
N SER A 128 12.56 7.71 -0.93
CA SER A 128 13.56 7.72 -2.00
C SER A 128 13.51 6.46 -2.85
N SER A 129 13.36 5.29 -2.24
CA SER A 129 13.24 4.02 -2.96
C SER A 129 11.99 3.94 -3.84
N GLU A 130 10.85 4.44 -3.37
CA GLU A 130 9.62 4.47 -4.17
C GLU A 130 9.75 5.42 -5.37
N LEU A 131 10.41 6.56 -5.19
CA LEU A 131 10.69 7.51 -6.26
C LEU A 131 11.67 6.94 -7.28
N ILE A 132 12.74 6.27 -6.84
CA ILE A 132 13.70 5.59 -7.70
C ILE A 132 13.03 4.45 -8.47
N LYS A 133 12.19 3.65 -7.80
CA LYS A 133 11.37 2.61 -8.45
C LYS A 133 10.53 3.19 -9.58
N ALA A 134 9.89 4.33 -9.34
CA ALA A 134 9.10 5.01 -10.35
C ALA A 134 9.95 5.46 -11.54
N LEU A 135 11.16 6.01 -11.32
CA LEU A 135 12.08 6.36 -12.41
C LEU A 135 12.41 5.14 -13.28
N PHE A 136 12.81 4.04 -12.67
CA PHE A 136 13.17 2.82 -13.39
C PHE A 136 12.02 2.23 -14.21
N ILE A 137 10.79 2.34 -13.72
CA ILE A 137 9.61 1.79 -14.41
C ILE A 137 9.07 2.77 -15.47
N MET A 138 9.07 4.08 -15.19
CA MET A 138 8.49 5.08 -16.09
C MET A 138 9.34 5.29 -17.35
N ASP A 139 10.65 5.29 -17.23
CA ASP A 139 11.56 5.54 -18.35
C ASP A 139 11.44 4.46 -19.45
N ARG A 140 11.01 3.26 -19.06
CA ARG A 140 10.87 2.10 -19.96
C ARG A 140 9.46 1.90 -20.53
N ASN A 141 8.43 2.51 -19.95
CA ASN A 141 7.06 2.42 -20.44
C ASN A 141 6.80 3.25 -21.73
N ILE A 142 7.73 4.10 -22.13
CA ILE A 142 7.61 4.99 -23.30
C ILE A 142 8.17 4.32 -24.56
N LEU A 143 8.95 3.25 -24.42
CA LEU A 143 9.69 2.60 -25.51
C LEU A 143 9.07 1.22 -25.84
N SER A 144 9.48 0.51 -26.76
CA SER A 144 8.96 -0.66 -27.46
C SER A 144 8.41 -1.84 -26.62
N ASN A 145 7.84 -2.89 -27.27
CA ASN A 145 7.35 -4.11 -26.61
C ASN A 145 8.43 -4.88 -25.85
N ASN A 146 9.70 -4.79 -26.23
CA ASN A 146 10.82 -5.41 -25.51
C ASN A 146 11.07 -4.72 -24.16
N ASP A 147 10.84 -3.41 -24.07
CA ASP A 147 11.06 -2.62 -22.85
C ASP A 147 10.02 -2.91 -21.78
N ARG A 148 8.81 -3.35 -22.18
CA ARG A 148 7.78 -3.81 -21.23
C ARG A 148 8.21 -5.09 -20.52
N VAL A 149 8.79 -6.04 -21.22
CA VAL A 149 9.29 -7.29 -20.63
C VAL A 149 10.42 -7.00 -19.64
N GLU A 150 11.27 -6.03 -19.94
CA GLU A 150 12.33 -5.61 -19.02
C GLU A 150 11.77 -4.85 -17.80
N ALA A 151 10.75 -4.02 -17.98
CA ALA A 151 10.09 -3.35 -16.87
C ALA A 151 9.38 -4.34 -15.92
N ASP A 152 8.73 -5.36 -16.47
CA ASP A 152 8.10 -6.43 -15.69
C ASP A 152 9.14 -7.25 -14.93
N LYS A 153 10.26 -7.56 -15.56
CA LYS A 153 11.40 -8.23 -14.90
C LYS A 153 11.97 -7.38 -13.77
N LEU A 154 12.18 -6.08 -14.02
CA LEU A 154 12.66 -5.17 -13.00
C LEU A 154 11.69 -5.06 -11.81
N ALA A 155 10.39 -5.02 -12.08
CA ALA A 155 9.38 -4.99 -11.03
C ALA A 155 9.41 -6.28 -10.19
N LEU A 156 9.66 -7.44 -10.84
CA LEU A 156 9.81 -8.72 -10.15
C LEU A 156 11.09 -8.74 -9.29
N ASP A 157 12.22 -8.33 -9.86
CA ASP A 157 13.49 -8.26 -9.15
C ASP A 157 13.40 -7.29 -7.95
N TRP A 158 12.69 -6.17 -8.12
CA TRP A 158 12.41 -5.24 -7.02
C TRP A 158 11.62 -5.90 -5.90
N ASN A 159 10.57 -6.62 -6.24
CA ASN A 159 9.77 -7.34 -5.24
C ASN A 159 10.60 -8.39 -4.47
N ILE A 160 11.51 -9.07 -5.16
CA ILE A 160 12.43 -10.03 -4.53
C ILE A 160 13.35 -9.31 -3.54
N MET A 161 13.93 -8.17 -3.94
CA MET A 161 14.78 -7.36 -3.05
C MET A 161 13.99 -6.87 -1.83
N GLU A 162 12.84 -6.22 -2.03
CA GLU A 162 12.00 -5.74 -0.93
C GLU A 162 11.67 -6.86 0.07
N ARG A 163 11.38 -8.06 -0.45
CA ARG A 163 11.08 -9.21 0.39
C ARG A 163 12.30 -9.68 1.19
N GLN A 164 13.50 -9.68 0.60
CA GLN A 164 14.72 -10.04 1.31
C GLN A 164 14.99 -9.07 2.47
N PHE A 165 14.73 -7.79 2.29
CA PHE A 165 14.85 -6.80 3.37
C PHE A 165 13.82 -7.00 4.50
N GLN A 166 12.74 -7.77 4.28
CA GLN A 166 11.80 -8.14 5.35
C GLN A 166 12.30 -9.31 6.22
N ASP A 167 13.31 -10.05 5.79
CA ASP A 167 13.95 -11.06 6.64
C ASP A 167 14.72 -10.37 7.77
N ASP A 168 14.29 -10.62 9.02
CA ASP A 168 14.86 -9.96 10.17
C ASP A 168 16.34 -10.33 10.39
N ARG A 169 16.77 -11.53 10.02
CA ARG A 169 18.18 -11.94 10.13
C ARG A 169 19.06 -11.13 9.20
N PHE A 170 18.59 -10.95 7.96
CA PHE A 170 19.27 -10.11 6.98
C PHE A 170 19.25 -8.64 7.41
N TRP A 171 18.09 -8.16 7.88
CA TRP A 171 17.93 -6.79 8.34
C TRP A 171 18.88 -6.45 9.50
N TYR A 172 18.94 -7.26 10.54
CA TYR A 172 19.83 -7.02 11.69
C TYR A 172 21.31 -7.15 11.35
N PHE A 173 21.65 -7.77 10.23
CA PHE A 173 23.02 -7.82 9.73
C PHE A 173 23.45 -6.50 9.07
N ILE A 174 22.54 -5.81 8.37
CA ILE A 174 22.86 -4.62 7.55
C ILE A 174 22.47 -3.30 8.22
N SER A 175 21.53 -3.30 9.16
CA SER A 175 21.00 -2.09 9.81
C SER A 175 21.54 -1.92 11.23
N ASN A 176 21.64 -0.66 11.64
CA ASN A 176 21.88 -0.31 13.03
C ASN A 176 20.56 -0.22 13.81
N SER A 177 20.61 -0.41 15.15
CA SER A 177 19.45 -0.34 16.04
C SER A 177 18.69 1.00 16.01
N ASN A 178 19.30 2.06 15.49
CA ASN A 178 18.75 3.41 15.37
C ASN A 178 18.28 3.76 13.95
N ASP A 179 18.03 2.76 13.12
CA ASP A 179 17.57 2.97 11.75
C ASP A 179 16.20 3.67 11.71
N SER A 180 16.13 4.83 11.06
CA SER A 180 14.95 5.67 10.96
C SER A 180 14.32 5.66 9.56
N HIS A 181 14.75 4.76 8.67
CA HIS A 181 14.19 4.66 7.32
C HIS A 181 12.70 4.28 7.35
N GLN A 182 11.91 4.88 6.48
CA GLN A 182 10.48 4.57 6.36
C GLN A 182 10.26 3.18 5.78
N THR A 183 11.14 2.77 4.85
CA THR A 183 11.17 1.43 4.27
C THR A 183 12.55 0.84 4.38
N ARG A 184 12.64 -0.45 4.65
CA ARG A 184 13.93 -1.14 4.82
C ARG A 184 14.81 -1.08 3.56
N ILE A 185 14.21 -1.04 2.39
CA ILE A 185 14.94 -0.98 1.12
C ILE A 185 15.61 0.39 0.89
N ASP A 186 15.20 1.47 1.57
CA ASP A 186 15.85 2.78 1.46
C ASP A 186 17.33 2.70 1.82
N VAL A 187 17.70 1.81 2.75
CA VAL A 187 19.11 1.57 3.16
C VAL A 187 19.97 1.15 1.97
N LEU A 188 19.43 0.34 1.05
CA LEU A 188 20.18 -0.09 -0.13
C LEU A 188 20.60 1.12 -0.99
N PHE A 189 19.67 2.05 -1.20
CA PHE A 189 19.94 3.24 -2.02
C PHE A 189 20.87 4.23 -1.32
N ASP A 190 20.79 4.34 0.00
CA ASP A 190 21.73 5.13 0.77
C ASP A 190 23.14 4.55 0.70
N PHE A 191 23.30 3.23 0.67
CA PHE A 191 24.59 2.59 0.42
C PHE A 191 25.11 2.82 -1.00
N VAL A 192 24.27 2.63 -2.01
CA VAL A 192 24.67 2.77 -3.43
C VAL A 192 25.06 4.21 -3.75
N THR A 193 24.41 5.18 -3.11
CA THR A 193 24.70 6.61 -3.30
C THR A 193 25.76 7.16 -2.35
N GLU A 194 26.34 6.31 -1.51
CA GLU A 194 27.33 6.72 -0.49
C GLU A 194 26.83 7.91 0.35
N LYS A 195 25.55 7.88 0.73
CA LYS A 195 24.94 8.98 1.47
C LYS A 195 25.70 9.27 2.76
N PRO A 196 26.16 10.51 2.97
CA PRO A 196 26.82 10.87 4.22
C PRO A 196 25.93 10.67 5.45
N ILE A 197 26.52 10.24 6.56
CA ILE A 197 25.78 9.96 7.81
C ILE A 197 25.08 11.20 8.37
N ASP A 198 25.65 12.37 8.15
CA ASP A 198 25.11 13.67 8.58
C ASP A 198 24.12 14.28 7.59
N GLN A 199 23.82 13.59 6.48
CA GLN A 199 22.89 14.07 5.47
C GLN A 199 21.45 13.96 5.93
N VAL A 200 20.84 15.09 6.22
CA VAL A 200 19.46 15.21 6.71
C VAL A 200 18.42 15.08 5.58
N ASP A 201 18.84 15.28 4.34
CA ASP A 201 17.96 15.22 3.19
C ASP A 201 17.44 13.79 2.95
N LYS A 202 16.14 13.61 3.08
CA LYS A 202 15.47 12.32 2.88
C LYS A 202 15.46 11.88 1.40
N ASP A 203 15.52 12.86 0.48
CA ASP A 203 15.44 12.61 -0.95
C ASP A 203 16.82 12.62 -1.62
N TYR A 204 17.90 12.58 -0.83
CA TYR A 204 19.27 12.64 -1.31
C TYR A 204 19.57 11.58 -2.38
N SER A 205 19.28 10.33 -2.05
CA SER A 205 19.53 9.18 -2.94
C SER A 205 18.71 9.29 -4.23
N TYR A 206 17.44 9.70 -4.13
CA TYR A 206 16.60 9.93 -5.31
C TYR A 206 17.15 11.03 -6.23
N ARG A 207 17.62 12.15 -5.67
CA ARG A 207 18.17 13.25 -6.48
C ARG A 207 19.44 12.87 -7.24
N LEU A 208 20.28 12.01 -6.67
CA LEU A 208 21.42 11.48 -7.39
C LEU A 208 20.99 10.60 -8.56
N PHE A 209 20.04 9.69 -8.34
CA PHE A 209 19.51 8.84 -9.41
C PHE A 209 18.78 9.62 -10.51
N GLN A 210 18.19 10.76 -10.20
CA GLN A 210 17.51 11.61 -11.20
C GLN A 210 18.50 12.29 -12.16
N ASN A 211 19.76 12.45 -11.78
CA ASN A 211 20.81 13.11 -12.56
C ASN A 211 21.71 12.12 -13.33
N LEU A 212 21.46 10.81 -13.21
CA LEU A 212 22.12 9.76 -13.98
C LEU A 212 21.39 9.50 -15.30
#